data_d14ca687b180f297603b0adba7e64a4a
#
_entry.id   d14ca687b180f297603b0adba7e64a4a
#
_cell.length_a   1.000
_cell.length_b   1.000
_cell.length_c   1.000
_cell.angle_alpha   90.00
_cell.angle_beta   90.00
_cell.angle_gamma   90.00
#
_symmetry.space_group_name_H-M   'P 1'
#
loop_
_entity.id
_entity.type
_entity.pdbx_description
1 polymer ?
#
loop_
_entity_poly.entity_id
_entity_poly.type
_entity_poly.pdbx_seq_one_letter_code
_entity_poly.pdbx_strand_id
1 'polypeptide(L)'
;MRIAVVGMGKIGLPLAVHYARGGHSVVGVDVNPQTVDLINGGVEPFPGEAHLAEYLPPLASSGALRATTEYADAIPGADAVVMVVPLVVDDESRPDFRVMDAATRSMAAHLTPGTLVSYETTLPVGTTRGRYKPLIEEVSGLVEGRDFDVVFSPERVLTGRVFTDLARYPKLVGGLSE
;
A
#
# COMPACT_ATOMS: atom_id res chain seq x y z
N MET A 1 -7.71 7.21 -11.36
CA MET A 1 -7.16 5.85 -11.16
C MET A 1 -7.88 5.20 -9.99
N ARG A 2 -7.98 3.88 -10.01
CA ARG A 2 -8.33 3.07 -8.85
C ARG A 2 -7.05 2.56 -8.18
N ILE A 3 -6.84 2.87 -6.90
CA ILE A 3 -5.62 2.53 -6.17
C ILE A 3 -6.00 1.65 -4.98
N ALA A 4 -5.33 0.52 -4.81
CA ALA A 4 -5.41 -0.28 -3.61
C ALA A 4 -4.19 0.02 -2.71
N VAL A 5 -4.41 0.21 -1.40
CA VAL A 5 -3.32 0.41 -0.43
C VAL A 5 -3.39 -0.71 0.60
N VAL A 6 -2.36 -1.55 0.66
CA VAL A 6 -2.27 -2.70 1.58
C VAL A 6 -1.45 -2.34 2.81
N GLY A 7 -2.08 -2.39 3.97
CA GLY A 7 -1.56 -1.93 5.25
C GLY A 7 -1.98 -0.48 5.54
N MET A 8 -3.07 -0.31 6.30
CA MET A 8 -3.65 0.99 6.63
C MET A 8 -3.16 1.53 7.99
N GLY A 9 -1.86 1.32 8.26
CA GLY A 9 -1.18 1.84 9.45
C GLY A 9 -0.81 3.31 9.34
N LYS A 10 0.15 3.75 10.21
CA LYS A 10 0.58 5.15 10.35
C LYS A 10 1.19 5.77 9.08
N ILE A 11 1.58 4.98 8.10
CA ILE A 11 2.07 5.45 6.79
C ILE A 11 1.02 5.19 5.71
N GLY A 12 0.45 3.99 5.65
CA GLY A 12 -0.47 3.61 4.57
C GLY A 12 -1.77 4.41 4.57
N LEU A 13 -2.36 4.71 5.73
CA LEU A 13 -3.57 5.52 5.79
C LEU A 13 -3.34 6.98 5.31
N PRO A 14 -2.31 7.71 5.75
CA PRO A 14 -1.99 9.02 5.19
C PRO A 14 -1.71 8.99 3.68
N LEU A 15 -1.02 7.96 3.17
CA LEU A 15 -0.83 7.77 1.72
C LEU A 15 -2.16 7.59 0.99
N ALA A 16 -3.03 6.72 1.49
CA ALA A 16 -4.36 6.50 0.93
C ALA A 16 -5.20 7.80 0.90
N VAL A 17 -5.16 8.56 1.98
CA VAL A 17 -5.81 9.90 2.06
C VAL A 17 -5.18 10.86 1.04
N HIS A 18 -3.85 10.86 0.90
CA HIS A 18 -3.17 11.71 -0.07
C HIS A 18 -3.60 11.40 -1.51
N TYR A 19 -3.68 10.13 -1.88
CA TYR A 19 -4.16 9.71 -3.20
C TYR A 19 -5.64 10.07 -3.42
N ALA A 20 -6.49 9.83 -2.43
CA ALA A 20 -7.92 10.16 -2.54
C ALA A 20 -8.15 11.67 -2.69
N ARG A 21 -7.38 12.51 -1.97
CA ARG A 21 -7.38 13.97 -2.14
C ARG A 21 -6.88 14.41 -3.52
N GLY A 22 -6.01 13.62 -4.15
CA GLY A 22 -5.56 13.80 -5.53
C GLY A 22 -6.62 13.42 -6.58
N GLY A 23 -7.84 13.04 -6.17
CA GLY A 23 -8.95 12.70 -7.07
C GLY A 23 -8.94 11.24 -7.53
N HIS A 24 -8.25 10.35 -6.84
CA HIS A 24 -8.25 8.92 -7.12
C HIS A 24 -9.31 8.19 -6.26
N SER A 25 -9.85 7.08 -6.77
CA SER A 25 -10.67 6.16 -5.98
C SER A 25 -9.74 5.21 -5.23
N VAL A 26 -9.80 5.19 -3.91
CA VAL A 26 -8.86 4.43 -3.08
C VAL A 26 -9.58 3.39 -2.24
N VAL A 27 -9.05 2.16 -2.24
CA VAL A 27 -9.49 1.08 -1.36
C VAL A 27 -8.32 0.62 -0.51
N GLY A 28 -8.42 0.84 0.80
CA GLY A 28 -7.44 0.35 1.77
C GLY A 28 -7.72 -1.10 2.18
N VAL A 29 -6.67 -1.90 2.36
CA VAL A 29 -6.77 -3.24 2.95
C VAL A 29 -6.02 -3.27 4.27
N ASP A 30 -6.68 -3.70 5.33
CA ASP A 30 -6.04 -3.93 6.63
C ASP A 30 -6.60 -5.19 7.28
N VAL A 31 -5.77 -5.93 7.98
CA VAL A 31 -6.17 -7.19 8.67
C VAL A 31 -6.99 -6.91 9.93
N ASN A 32 -6.94 -5.70 10.47
CA ASN A 32 -7.66 -5.32 11.69
C ASN A 32 -9.04 -4.72 11.35
N PRO A 33 -10.15 -5.44 11.61
CA PRO A 33 -11.50 -4.94 11.31
C PRO A 33 -11.85 -3.66 12.06
N GLN A 34 -11.32 -3.44 13.26
CA GLN A 34 -11.54 -2.19 14.00
C GLN A 34 -10.91 -0.98 13.30
N THR A 35 -9.72 -1.15 12.72
CA THR A 35 -9.07 -0.12 11.88
C THR A 35 -9.93 0.18 10.66
N VAL A 36 -10.45 -0.85 10.00
CA VAL A 36 -11.33 -0.73 8.83
C VAL A 36 -12.61 0.03 9.19
N ASP A 37 -13.27 -0.32 10.29
CA ASP A 37 -14.50 0.33 10.75
C ASP A 37 -14.29 1.80 11.07
N LEU A 38 -13.19 2.15 11.77
CA LEU A 38 -12.85 3.53 12.08
C LEU A 38 -12.61 4.34 10.80
N ILE A 39 -11.82 3.83 9.86
CA ILE A 39 -11.55 4.51 8.58
C ILE A 39 -12.84 4.75 7.81
N ASN A 40 -13.71 3.75 7.69
CA ASN A 40 -14.98 3.87 6.99
C ASN A 40 -15.95 4.83 7.69
N GLY A 41 -15.85 4.95 9.02
CA GLY A 41 -16.56 5.96 9.82
C GLY A 41 -15.94 7.36 9.77
N GLY A 42 -14.84 7.55 9.03
CA GLY A 42 -14.12 8.83 8.97
C GLY A 42 -13.37 9.17 10.25
N VAL A 43 -13.04 8.18 11.07
CA VAL A 43 -12.34 8.36 12.35
C VAL A 43 -10.90 7.90 12.23
N GLU A 44 -9.96 8.73 12.67
CA GLU A 44 -8.54 8.44 12.70
C GLU A 44 -8.23 7.31 13.70
N PRO A 45 -7.73 6.12 13.24
CA PRO A 45 -7.41 5.03 14.16
C PRO A 45 -6.10 5.23 14.95
N PHE A 46 -5.20 6.09 14.45
CA PHE A 46 -3.86 6.33 15.04
C PHE A 46 -3.62 7.83 15.19
N PRO A 47 -3.91 8.43 16.34
CA PRO A 47 -3.74 9.87 16.53
C PRO A 47 -2.27 10.31 16.43
N GLY A 48 -2.06 11.54 15.96
CA GLY A 48 -0.74 12.16 15.88
C GLY A 48 -0.23 12.46 14.48
N GLU A 49 -0.99 12.12 13.42
CA GLU A 49 -0.68 12.58 12.07
C GLU A 49 -1.39 13.93 11.80
N ALA A 50 -0.58 14.95 11.46
CA ALA A 50 -1.11 16.27 11.18
C ALA A 50 -2.14 16.24 10.03
N HIS A 51 -3.27 16.89 10.20
CA HIS A 51 -4.37 17.01 9.23
C HIS A 51 -5.12 15.71 8.89
N LEU A 52 -4.76 14.54 9.42
CA LEU A 52 -5.46 13.29 9.08
C LEU A 52 -6.92 13.33 9.54
N ALA A 53 -7.18 13.79 10.77
CA ALA A 53 -8.53 13.95 11.31
C ALA A 53 -9.40 14.97 10.53
N GLU A 54 -8.77 15.91 9.82
CA GLU A 54 -9.46 16.87 8.95
C GLU A 54 -9.80 16.28 7.59
N TYR A 55 -8.84 15.54 7.00
CA TYR A 55 -8.95 15.07 5.61
C TYR A 55 -9.74 13.77 5.45
N LEU A 56 -9.69 12.87 6.44
CA LEU A 56 -10.31 11.55 6.35
C LEU A 56 -11.85 11.59 6.27
N PRO A 57 -12.60 12.35 7.13
CA PRO A 57 -14.05 12.28 7.16
C PRO A 57 -14.74 12.59 5.81
N PRO A 58 -14.40 13.66 5.07
CA PRO A 58 -15.04 13.95 3.80
C PRO A 58 -14.73 12.89 2.72
N LEU A 59 -13.55 12.25 2.76
CA LEU A 59 -13.17 11.20 1.80
C LEU A 59 -13.92 9.89 2.06
N ALA A 60 -14.07 9.52 3.33
CA ALA A 60 -14.86 8.36 3.72
C ALA A 60 -16.35 8.58 3.37
N SER A 61 -16.91 9.74 3.74
CA SER A 61 -18.31 10.08 3.45
C SER A 61 -18.65 10.13 1.97
N SER A 62 -17.74 10.58 1.12
CA SER A 62 -17.92 10.60 -0.34
C SER A 62 -17.68 9.27 -1.02
N GLY A 63 -17.10 8.28 -0.32
CA GLY A 63 -16.66 7.02 -0.88
C GLY A 63 -15.38 7.11 -1.72
N ALA A 64 -14.70 8.25 -1.74
CA ALA A 64 -13.41 8.41 -2.42
C ALA A 64 -12.31 7.54 -1.77
N LEU A 65 -12.42 7.32 -0.46
CA LEU A 65 -11.62 6.38 0.31
C LEU A 65 -12.55 5.45 1.09
N ARG A 66 -12.36 4.15 0.96
CA ARG A 66 -12.95 3.12 1.82
C ARG A 66 -11.88 2.11 2.24
N ALA A 67 -12.15 1.35 3.29
CA ALA A 67 -11.28 0.26 3.73
C ALA A 67 -12.05 -1.06 3.80
N THR A 68 -11.32 -2.18 3.70
CA THR A 68 -11.86 -3.54 3.78
C THR A 68 -10.81 -4.48 4.39
N THR A 69 -11.24 -5.63 4.93
CA THR A 69 -10.35 -6.73 5.29
C THR A 69 -10.07 -7.66 4.11
N GLU A 70 -10.87 -7.56 3.03
CA GLU A 70 -10.90 -8.51 1.93
C GLU A 70 -10.09 -8.02 0.72
N TYR A 71 -9.04 -8.75 0.36
CA TYR A 71 -8.26 -8.46 -0.84
C TYR A 71 -9.09 -8.54 -2.13
N ALA A 72 -10.06 -9.45 -2.16
CA ALA A 72 -10.97 -9.62 -3.30
C ALA A 72 -11.81 -8.36 -3.62
N ASP A 73 -12.04 -7.49 -2.63
CA ASP A 73 -12.77 -6.24 -2.81
C ASP A 73 -11.90 -5.09 -3.29
N ALA A 74 -10.60 -5.16 -3.02
CA ALA A 74 -9.67 -4.06 -3.24
C ALA A 74 -8.85 -4.22 -4.51
N ILE A 75 -8.30 -5.41 -4.75
CA ILE A 75 -7.25 -5.64 -5.75
C ILE A 75 -7.79 -5.75 -7.19
N PRO A 76 -8.90 -6.49 -7.48
CA PRO A 76 -9.35 -6.62 -8.86
C PRO A 76 -9.64 -5.29 -9.53
N GLY A 77 -9.04 -5.05 -10.70
CA GLY A 77 -9.21 -3.82 -11.49
C GLY A 77 -8.55 -2.58 -10.87
N ALA A 78 -7.63 -2.72 -9.91
CA ALA A 78 -6.80 -1.63 -9.47
C ALA A 78 -5.76 -1.28 -10.54
N ASP A 79 -5.61 0.01 -10.84
CA ASP A 79 -4.53 0.51 -11.71
C ASP A 79 -3.17 0.40 -11.00
N ALA A 80 -3.19 0.59 -9.67
CA ALA A 80 -2.00 0.45 -8.83
C ALA A 80 -2.34 -0.18 -7.47
N VAL A 81 -1.41 -1.02 -6.99
CA VAL A 81 -1.42 -1.59 -5.63
C VAL A 81 -0.18 -1.11 -4.88
N VAL A 82 -0.38 -0.46 -3.75
CA VAL A 82 0.67 0.10 -2.91
C VAL A 82 0.83 -0.77 -1.66
N MET A 83 1.98 -1.42 -1.53
CA MET A 83 2.30 -2.33 -0.42
C MET A 83 3.04 -1.57 0.69
N VAL A 84 2.37 -1.35 1.83
CA VAL A 84 2.89 -0.60 2.99
C VAL A 84 2.85 -1.46 4.26
N VAL A 85 2.91 -2.77 4.07
CA VAL A 85 2.96 -3.74 5.17
C VAL A 85 4.32 -3.67 5.86
N PRO A 86 4.38 -3.66 7.20
CA PRO A 86 5.64 -3.52 7.90
C PRO A 86 6.56 -4.73 7.70
N LEU A 87 7.86 -4.46 7.57
CA LEU A 87 8.93 -5.45 7.65
C LEU A 87 9.63 -5.27 9.00
N VAL A 88 9.53 -6.28 9.85
CA VAL A 88 10.20 -6.29 11.16
C VAL A 88 11.60 -6.89 11.01
N VAL A 89 12.56 -6.38 11.75
CA VAL A 89 13.90 -6.96 11.88
C VAL A 89 14.12 -7.45 13.31
N ASP A 90 14.82 -8.55 13.46
CA ASP A 90 15.22 -9.07 14.77
C ASP A 90 16.46 -8.35 15.35
N ASP A 91 16.89 -8.75 16.54
CA ASP A 91 18.03 -8.17 17.23
C ASP A 91 19.36 -8.37 16.48
N GLU A 92 19.45 -9.35 15.58
CA GLU A 92 20.57 -9.59 14.69
C GLU A 92 20.44 -8.89 13.33
N SER A 93 19.48 -7.97 13.21
CA SER A 93 19.17 -7.22 11.97
C SER A 93 18.71 -8.11 10.79
N ARG A 94 18.16 -9.30 11.06
CA ARG A 94 17.61 -10.17 10.03
C ARG A 94 16.13 -9.81 9.77
N PRO A 95 15.73 -9.60 8.52
CA PRO A 95 14.35 -9.25 8.19
C PRO A 95 13.40 -10.45 8.32
N ASP A 96 12.26 -10.23 8.95
CA ASP A 96 11.16 -11.20 8.99
C ASP A 96 10.15 -10.90 7.87
N PHE A 97 10.19 -11.70 6.84
CA PHE A 97 9.35 -11.54 5.66
C PHE A 97 7.94 -12.15 5.78
N ARG A 98 7.64 -12.90 6.85
CA ARG A 98 6.42 -13.71 6.94
C ARG A 98 5.13 -12.90 6.70
N VAL A 99 5.03 -11.73 7.30
CA VAL A 99 3.83 -10.87 7.17
C VAL A 99 3.73 -10.29 5.77
N MET A 100 4.85 -9.78 5.22
CA MET A 100 4.88 -9.22 3.87
C MET A 100 4.65 -10.30 2.80
N ASP A 101 5.21 -11.51 2.97
CA ASP A 101 4.96 -12.63 2.07
C ASP A 101 3.48 -13.03 2.05
N ALA A 102 2.85 -13.13 3.23
CA ALA A 102 1.44 -13.45 3.34
C ALA A 102 0.57 -12.38 2.64
N ALA A 103 0.85 -11.10 2.88
CA ALA A 103 0.16 -10.00 2.22
C ALA A 103 0.37 -10.01 0.70
N THR A 104 1.62 -10.28 0.24
CA THR A 104 1.94 -10.41 -1.19
C THR A 104 1.18 -11.56 -1.83
N ARG A 105 1.11 -12.75 -1.19
CA ARG A 105 0.33 -13.90 -1.71
C ARG A 105 -1.15 -13.58 -1.80
N SER A 106 -1.72 -12.97 -0.75
CA SER A 106 -3.14 -12.59 -0.73
C SER A 106 -3.46 -11.55 -1.83
N MET A 107 -2.60 -10.58 -2.03
CA MET A 107 -2.72 -9.58 -3.08
C MET A 107 -2.61 -10.24 -4.47
N ALA A 108 -1.58 -11.06 -4.71
CA ALA A 108 -1.30 -11.68 -5.99
C ALA A 108 -2.41 -12.64 -6.45
N ALA A 109 -3.11 -13.30 -5.51
CA ALA A 109 -4.25 -14.18 -5.83
C ALA A 109 -5.43 -13.45 -6.49
N HIS A 110 -5.48 -12.12 -6.39
CA HIS A 110 -6.53 -11.27 -6.95
C HIS A 110 -6.01 -10.26 -7.99
N LEU A 111 -4.72 -10.32 -8.32
CA LEU A 111 -4.08 -9.39 -9.26
C LEU A 111 -4.67 -9.56 -10.66
N THR A 112 -4.86 -8.44 -11.34
CA THR A 112 -5.37 -8.41 -12.72
C THR A 112 -4.32 -7.84 -13.67
N PRO A 113 -4.33 -8.22 -14.95
CA PRO A 113 -3.41 -7.64 -15.93
C PRO A 113 -3.53 -6.11 -16.03
N GLY A 114 -2.40 -5.44 -16.23
CA GLY A 114 -2.29 -3.99 -16.33
C GLY A 114 -2.06 -3.27 -14.99
N THR A 115 -1.94 -4.00 -13.88
CA THR A 115 -1.73 -3.43 -12.54
C THR A 115 -0.24 -3.12 -12.29
N LEU A 116 0.05 -1.94 -11.75
CA LEU A 116 1.34 -1.60 -11.15
C LEU A 116 1.37 -1.99 -9.67
N VAL A 117 2.34 -2.77 -9.23
CA VAL A 117 2.56 -3.12 -7.81
C VAL A 117 3.76 -2.34 -7.27
N SER A 118 3.52 -1.42 -6.32
CA SER A 118 4.55 -0.59 -5.68
C SER A 118 4.83 -1.07 -4.26
N TYR A 119 6.06 -1.51 -3.99
CA TYR A 119 6.54 -1.77 -2.63
C TYR A 119 7.13 -0.49 -2.04
N GLU A 120 6.48 0.05 -1.01
CA GLU A 120 6.89 1.30 -0.37
C GLU A 120 7.51 1.12 1.02
N THR A 121 7.34 -0.04 1.63
CA THR A 121 8.09 -0.43 2.83
C THR A 121 9.56 -0.55 2.51
N THR A 122 10.42 -0.06 3.40
CA THR A 122 11.88 -0.24 3.29
C THR A 122 12.24 -1.73 3.26
N LEU A 123 12.93 -2.15 2.23
CA LEU A 123 13.31 -3.54 1.96
C LEU A 123 14.83 -3.66 1.76
N PRO A 124 15.43 -4.80 2.10
CA PRO A 124 16.80 -5.10 1.70
C PRO A 124 16.99 -5.05 0.18
N VAL A 125 18.17 -4.64 -0.25
CA VAL A 125 18.50 -4.54 -1.69
C VAL A 125 18.25 -5.87 -2.40
N GLY A 126 17.57 -5.80 -3.55
CA GLY A 126 17.26 -6.97 -4.37
C GLY A 126 15.99 -7.73 -3.97
N THR A 127 15.35 -7.41 -2.84
CA THR A 127 14.15 -8.12 -2.36
C THR A 127 13.00 -8.07 -3.37
N THR A 128 12.71 -6.91 -3.95
CA THR A 128 11.61 -6.76 -4.91
C THR A 128 11.83 -7.66 -6.13
N ARG A 129 13.04 -7.66 -6.70
CA ARG A 129 13.40 -8.47 -7.87
C ARG A 129 13.51 -9.97 -7.54
N GLY A 130 14.19 -10.30 -6.44
CA GLY A 130 14.57 -11.68 -6.12
C GLY A 130 13.55 -12.46 -5.31
N ARG A 131 12.63 -11.76 -4.62
CA ARG A 131 11.61 -12.38 -3.77
C ARG A 131 10.19 -12.10 -4.23
N TYR A 132 9.80 -10.83 -4.35
CA TYR A 132 8.39 -10.50 -4.56
C TYR A 132 7.94 -10.65 -6.01
N LYS A 133 8.76 -10.28 -6.99
CA LYS A 133 8.46 -10.59 -8.39
C LYS A 133 8.12 -12.07 -8.61
N PRO A 134 9.01 -13.04 -8.29
CA PRO A 134 8.71 -14.45 -8.51
C PRO A 134 7.54 -14.96 -7.66
N LEU A 135 7.32 -14.41 -6.46
CA LEU A 135 6.19 -14.77 -5.63
C LEU A 135 4.85 -14.34 -6.23
N ILE A 136 4.80 -13.13 -6.81
CA ILE A 136 3.60 -12.64 -7.52
C ILE A 136 3.34 -13.52 -8.75
N GLU A 137 4.36 -13.79 -9.56
CA GLU A 137 4.25 -14.65 -10.75
C GLU A 137 3.77 -16.07 -10.41
N GLU A 138 4.32 -16.67 -9.33
CA GLU A 138 3.91 -17.98 -8.83
C GLU A 138 2.42 -18.06 -8.49
N VAL A 139 1.91 -17.03 -7.79
CA VAL A 139 0.54 -17.03 -7.24
C VAL A 139 -0.49 -16.58 -8.26
N SER A 140 -0.19 -15.52 -9.03
CA SER A 140 -1.12 -14.93 -9.99
C SER A 140 -1.15 -15.66 -11.34
N GLY A 141 -0.05 -16.34 -11.72
CA GLY A 141 0.16 -16.86 -13.07
C GLY A 141 0.46 -15.77 -14.12
N LEU A 142 0.57 -14.52 -13.70
CA LEU A 142 0.91 -13.38 -14.56
C LEU A 142 2.44 -13.25 -14.67
N VAL A 143 2.91 -12.54 -15.69
CA VAL A 143 4.35 -12.32 -15.96
C VAL A 143 4.67 -10.83 -15.86
N GLU A 144 5.65 -10.49 -15.01
CA GLU A 144 6.13 -9.12 -14.85
C GLU A 144 6.76 -8.58 -16.13
N GLY A 145 6.49 -7.30 -16.44
CA GLY A 145 6.92 -6.64 -17.68
C GLY A 145 6.02 -6.94 -18.89
N ARG A 146 5.04 -7.85 -18.76
CA ARG A 146 4.05 -8.17 -19.79
C ARG A 146 2.61 -7.97 -19.32
N ASP A 147 2.28 -8.54 -18.17
CA ASP A 147 0.92 -8.54 -17.63
C ASP A 147 0.76 -7.59 -16.45
N PHE A 148 1.82 -7.33 -15.70
CA PHE A 148 1.87 -6.36 -14.60
C PHE A 148 3.29 -5.82 -14.45
N ASP A 149 3.43 -4.71 -13.73
CA ASP A 149 4.73 -4.12 -13.41
C ASP A 149 4.96 -4.11 -11.90
N VAL A 150 6.23 -4.28 -11.48
CA VAL A 150 6.66 -4.16 -10.09
C VAL A 150 7.70 -3.06 -9.95
N VAL A 151 7.49 -2.19 -8.95
CA VAL A 151 8.44 -1.15 -8.60
C VAL A 151 8.79 -1.18 -7.11
N PHE A 152 9.99 -0.73 -6.80
CA PHE A 152 10.40 -0.38 -5.46
C PHE A 152 10.39 1.15 -5.31
N SER A 153 9.59 1.66 -4.40
CA SER A 153 9.42 3.10 -4.19
C SER A 153 9.42 3.42 -2.69
N PRO A 154 10.60 3.31 -2.02
CA PRO A 154 10.67 3.42 -0.56
C PRO A 154 10.12 4.75 -0.08
N GLU A 155 9.23 4.68 0.94
CA GLU A 155 8.69 5.87 1.55
C GLU A 155 9.72 6.51 2.49
N ARG A 156 9.84 7.84 2.44
CA ARG A 156 10.84 8.61 3.19
C ARG A 156 10.21 9.68 4.07
N VAL A 157 8.94 9.49 4.42
CA VAL A 157 8.18 10.40 5.28
C VAL A 157 8.35 10.05 6.75
N LEU A 158 8.11 11.03 7.61
CA LEU A 158 8.06 10.83 9.06
C LEU A 158 6.62 10.89 9.56
N THR A 159 6.25 9.96 10.44
CA THR A 159 4.97 9.99 11.14
C THR A 159 4.76 11.35 11.83
N GLY A 160 3.56 11.90 11.74
CA GLY A 160 3.18 13.20 12.26
C GLY A 160 3.34 14.35 11.26
N ARG A 161 3.99 14.11 10.10
CA ARG A 161 4.20 15.10 9.05
C ARG A 161 4.18 14.53 7.64
N VAL A 162 3.52 13.39 7.46
CA VAL A 162 3.49 12.64 6.19
C VAL A 162 3.04 13.53 5.03
N PHE A 163 1.95 14.28 5.18
CA PHE A 163 1.44 15.16 4.10
C PHE A 163 2.42 16.27 3.71
N THR A 164 3.14 16.83 4.67
CA THR A 164 4.17 17.85 4.41
C THR A 164 5.35 17.24 3.67
N ASP A 165 5.80 16.07 4.08
CA ASP A 165 6.96 15.40 3.49
C ASP A 165 6.66 14.90 2.08
N LEU A 166 5.45 14.36 1.82
CA LEU A 166 5.00 13.97 0.47
C LEU A 166 4.97 15.15 -0.50
N ALA A 167 4.66 16.35 -0.02
CA ALA A 167 4.67 17.56 -0.86
C ALA A 167 6.09 18.10 -1.14
N ARG A 168 7.07 17.74 -0.31
CA ARG A 168 8.43 18.32 -0.37
C ARG A 168 9.47 17.42 -1.02
N TYR A 169 9.35 16.12 -0.82
CA TYR A 169 10.38 15.18 -1.28
C TYR A 169 10.00 14.56 -2.62
N PRO A 170 10.96 14.49 -3.58
CA PRO A 170 10.71 13.76 -4.82
C PRO A 170 10.50 12.28 -4.51
N LYS A 171 9.50 11.66 -5.14
CA LYS A 171 9.26 10.22 -5.04
C LYS A 171 10.34 9.48 -5.83
N LEU A 172 11.02 8.53 -5.20
CA LEU A 172 11.96 7.63 -5.87
C LEU A 172 11.21 6.40 -6.34
N VAL A 173 11.40 6.02 -7.60
CA VAL A 173 10.77 4.83 -8.18
C VAL A 173 11.82 4.06 -8.96
N GLY A 174 12.03 2.80 -8.60
CA GLY A 174 12.90 1.86 -9.29
C GLY A 174 12.09 0.73 -9.90
N GLY A 175 11.94 0.71 -11.23
CA GLY A 175 11.30 -0.37 -11.97
C GLY A 175 12.19 -1.59 -12.15
N LEU A 176 11.59 -2.73 -12.53
CA LEU A 176 12.28 -3.97 -12.89
C LEU A 176 12.39 -4.15 -14.39
N SER A 177 11.40 -3.69 -15.15
CA SER A 177 11.36 -3.60 -16.62
C SER A 177 11.87 -2.22 -17.10
N GLU A 178 12.20 -2.11 -18.38
CA GLU A 178 12.58 -0.83 -19.05
C GLU A 178 11.34 -0.02 -19.41
#